data_27bdfb3877a421499342d5a3c76dc597
#
_entry.id   27bdfb3877a421499342d5a3c76dc597
#
_cell.length_a   1.000
_cell.length_b   1.000
_cell.length_c   1.000
_cell.angle_alpha   90.00
_cell.angle_beta   90.00
_cell.angle_gamma   90.00
#
_symmetry.space_group_name_H-M   'P 1'
#
loop_
_entity.id
_entity.type
_entity.pdbx_description
1 polymer ?
#
loop_
_entity_poly.entity_id
_entity_poly.type
_entity_poly.pdbx_seq_one_letter_code
_entity_poly.pdbx_strand_id
1 'polypeptide(L)'
;SYYAELLAAATQAASGPWLEVGSGSGFFAELAPGLLTLDCRRGTTATLRGSALALPFATGSLGFVGALDVVHHLQDPLAFFQEVQRVLRPGGVACFIEPYISLLSTPIYHGLHHEPCDPRRPDWRLPPGGPLSGADLALAWVLFVRDRATLTARLPGLELLTVRPHTYLLYLLSGGLRTSLGPPGPLFPLLQELEQRLPRAWAPRLASMMTVTWRRLPGPAASRP
;
A
#
# COMPACT_ATOMS: atom_id res chain seq x y z
N SER A 1 -6.86 -12.96 -1.61
CA SER A 1 -6.25 -12.00 -2.54
C SER A 1 -5.99 -10.69 -1.81
N TYR A 2 -5.09 -9.86 -2.29
CA TYR A 2 -4.79 -8.54 -1.73
C TYR A 2 -6.02 -7.63 -1.71
N TYR A 3 -6.83 -7.65 -2.75
CA TYR A 3 -8.07 -6.88 -2.78
C TYR A 3 -9.10 -7.30 -1.73
N ALA A 4 -9.12 -8.56 -1.31
CA ALA A 4 -9.95 -8.99 -0.20
C ALA A 4 -9.48 -8.37 1.14
N GLU A 5 -8.20 -8.13 1.31
CA GLU A 5 -7.66 -7.41 2.48
C GLU A 5 -8.03 -5.93 2.46
N LEU A 6 -7.90 -5.27 1.29
CA LEU A 6 -8.37 -3.89 1.12
C LEU A 6 -9.87 -3.77 1.41
N LEU A 7 -10.68 -4.69 0.89
CA LEU A 7 -12.12 -4.73 1.13
C LEU A 7 -12.44 -4.92 2.62
N ALA A 8 -11.77 -5.85 3.29
CA ALA A 8 -11.94 -6.07 4.72
C ALA A 8 -11.57 -4.85 5.57
N ALA A 9 -10.53 -4.10 5.18
CA ALA A 9 -10.18 -2.85 5.84
C ALA A 9 -11.22 -1.75 5.55
N ALA A 10 -11.71 -1.65 4.31
CA ALA A 10 -12.71 -0.67 3.92
C ALA A 10 -14.04 -0.86 4.65
N THR A 11 -14.47 -2.10 4.91
CA THR A 11 -15.69 -2.40 5.66
C THR A 11 -15.62 -2.01 7.15
N GLN A 12 -14.42 -1.78 7.68
CA GLN A 12 -14.21 -1.30 9.05
C GLN A 12 -14.13 0.23 9.14
N ALA A 13 -14.13 0.91 8.00
CA ALA A 13 -14.03 2.36 7.94
C ALA A 13 -15.34 3.06 8.33
N ALA A 14 -15.24 4.33 8.72
CA ALA A 14 -16.41 5.19 8.86
C ALA A 14 -17.19 5.26 7.54
N SER A 15 -18.50 5.48 7.61
CA SER A 15 -19.35 5.65 6.43
C SER A 15 -18.80 6.74 5.50
N GLY A 16 -18.93 6.58 4.19
CA GLY A 16 -18.51 7.55 3.18
C GLY A 16 -17.89 6.89 1.96
N PRO A 17 -17.57 7.68 0.91
CA PRO A 17 -16.94 7.17 -0.30
C PRO A 17 -15.60 6.50 -0.03
N TRP A 18 -15.27 5.50 -0.84
CA TRP A 18 -14.00 4.79 -0.83
C TRP A 18 -13.18 5.18 -2.05
N LEU A 19 -11.88 5.31 -1.86
CA LEU A 19 -10.93 5.66 -2.92
C LEU A 19 -9.83 4.61 -3.01
N GLU A 20 -9.54 4.13 -4.22
CA GLU A 20 -8.30 3.45 -4.56
C GLU A 20 -7.36 4.43 -5.27
N VAL A 21 -6.13 4.55 -4.79
CA VAL A 21 -5.07 5.33 -5.41
C VAL A 21 -4.13 4.40 -6.16
N GLY A 22 -3.77 4.74 -7.40
CA GLY A 22 -2.95 3.90 -8.27
C GLY A 22 -3.71 2.67 -8.77
N SER A 23 -4.98 2.84 -9.15
CA SER A 23 -5.89 1.73 -9.46
C SER A 23 -5.49 0.88 -10.68
N GLY A 24 -4.57 1.34 -11.52
CA GLY A 24 -4.08 0.57 -12.64
C GLY A 24 -5.18 0.05 -13.56
N SER A 25 -5.36 -1.27 -13.58
CA SER A 25 -6.37 -1.98 -14.37
C SER A 25 -7.77 -2.02 -13.74
N GLY A 26 -7.94 -1.54 -12.50
CA GLY A 26 -9.26 -1.36 -11.88
C GLY A 26 -9.86 -2.61 -11.24
N PHE A 27 -9.08 -3.65 -10.96
CA PHE A 27 -9.60 -4.90 -10.37
C PHE A 27 -10.33 -4.73 -9.03
N PHE A 28 -9.93 -3.76 -8.22
CA PHE A 28 -10.61 -3.53 -6.94
C PHE A 28 -12.02 -2.98 -7.15
N ALA A 29 -12.24 -2.17 -8.17
CA ALA A 29 -13.55 -1.63 -8.49
C ALA A 29 -14.57 -2.73 -8.87
N GLU A 30 -14.11 -3.85 -9.41
CA GLU A 30 -14.96 -5.02 -9.69
C GLU A 30 -15.51 -5.66 -8.42
N LEU A 31 -14.75 -5.60 -7.32
CA LEU A 31 -15.12 -6.18 -6.03
C LEU A 31 -15.84 -5.19 -5.09
N ALA A 32 -15.74 -3.90 -5.37
CA ALA A 32 -16.28 -2.82 -4.55
C ALA A 32 -17.11 -1.84 -5.40
N PRO A 33 -18.38 -2.15 -5.70
CA PRO A 33 -19.25 -1.26 -6.48
C PRO A 33 -19.34 0.13 -5.84
N GLY A 34 -19.15 1.18 -6.65
CA GLY A 34 -19.13 2.56 -6.17
C GLY A 34 -17.78 3.06 -5.63
N LEU A 35 -16.73 2.23 -5.70
CA LEU A 35 -15.37 2.66 -5.42
C LEU A 35 -14.93 3.75 -6.40
N LEU A 36 -14.41 4.85 -5.87
CA LEU A 36 -13.72 5.85 -6.66
C LEU A 36 -12.30 5.37 -6.92
N THR A 37 -11.81 5.54 -8.14
CA THR A 37 -10.46 5.13 -8.52
C THR A 37 -9.69 6.32 -9.07
N LEU A 38 -8.42 6.46 -8.66
CA LEU A 38 -7.53 7.54 -9.09
C LEU A 38 -6.21 6.96 -9.60
N ASP A 39 -5.78 7.40 -10.77
CA ASP A 39 -4.45 7.09 -11.30
C ASP A 39 -3.85 8.33 -11.97
N CYS A 40 -2.52 8.48 -11.90
CA CYS A 40 -1.83 9.59 -12.56
C CYS A 40 -1.56 9.32 -14.05
N ARG A 41 -1.59 8.06 -14.48
CA ARG A 41 -1.30 7.63 -15.85
C ARG A 41 -2.47 7.85 -16.78
N ARG A 42 -2.17 8.01 -18.07
CA ARG A 42 -3.17 7.98 -19.15
C ARG A 42 -3.48 6.53 -19.54
N GLY A 43 -4.72 6.29 -19.97
CA GLY A 43 -5.11 4.98 -20.52
C GLY A 43 -5.41 3.91 -19.47
N THR A 44 -5.55 4.28 -18.19
CA THR A 44 -6.09 3.40 -17.15
C THR A 44 -7.62 3.44 -17.14
N THR A 45 -8.25 2.52 -16.42
CA THR A 45 -9.70 2.49 -16.20
C THR A 45 -10.17 3.39 -15.03
N ALA A 46 -9.26 4.17 -14.47
CA ALA A 46 -9.54 5.04 -13.32
C ALA A 46 -10.65 6.06 -13.62
N THR A 47 -11.57 6.24 -12.67
CA THR A 47 -12.66 7.24 -12.76
C THR A 47 -12.13 8.67 -12.67
N LEU A 48 -10.99 8.86 -12.00
CA LEU A 48 -10.33 10.15 -11.83
C LEU A 48 -8.87 10.05 -12.27
N ARG A 49 -8.41 11.09 -12.94
CA ARG A 49 -6.98 11.25 -13.23
C ARG A 49 -6.40 12.36 -12.37
N GLY A 50 -5.38 12.02 -11.58
CA GLY A 50 -4.79 12.98 -10.64
C GLY A 50 -3.54 12.46 -9.95
N SER A 51 -2.93 13.32 -9.14
CA SER A 51 -1.76 13.01 -8.35
C SER A 51 -2.17 12.51 -6.95
N ALA A 52 -1.52 11.47 -6.47
CA ALA A 52 -1.63 11.04 -5.08
C ALA A 52 -1.14 12.11 -4.08
N LEU A 53 -0.25 13.00 -4.53
CA LEU A 53 0.33 14.08 -3.72
C LEU A 53 -0.59 15.30 -3.61
N ALA A 54 -1.72 15.33 -4.33
CA ALA A 54 -2.74 16.39 -4.29
C ALA A 54 -4.10 15.77 -4.65
N LEU A 55 -4.74 15.12 -3.67
CA LEU A 55 -5.98 14.39 -3.88
C LEU A 55 -7.16 15.36 -4.13
N PRO A 56 -7.95 15.18 -5.22
CA PRO A 56 -9.04 16.10 -5.60
C PRO A 56 -10.30 15.89 -4.74
N PHE A 57 -10.14 15.80 -3.44
CA PHE A 57 -11.23 15.58 -2.49
C PHE A 57 -11.19 16.61 -1.37
N ALA A 58 -12.35 16.98 -0.86
CA ALA A 58 -12.47 17.88 0.29
C ALA A 58 -11.92 17.22 1.57
N THR A 59 -11.49 18.03 2.52
CA THR A 59 -11.08 17.57 3.84
C THR A 59 -12.20 16.80 4.52
N GLY A 60 -11.88 15.61 5.05
CA GLY A 60 -12.83 14.77 5.77
C GLY A 60 -13.98 14.21 4.94
N SER A 61 -13.80 14.03 3.63
CA SER A 61 -14.86 13.57 2.72
C SER A 61 -14.87 12.07 2.50
N LEU A 62 -13.75 11.36 2.70
CA LEU A 62 -13.62 9.94 2.41
C LEU A 62 -13.73 9.08 3.67
N GLY A 63 -14.38 7.91 3.56
CA GLY A 63 -14.38 6.88 4.58
C GLY A 63 -13.14 5.98 4.50
N PHE A 64 -12.66 5.70 3.28
CA PHE A 64 -11.55 4.79 3.05
C PHE A 64 -10.61 5.30 1.95
N VAL A 65 -9.32 5.04 2.12
CA VAL A 65 -8.28 5.20 1.09
C VAL A 65 -7.44 3.93 1.04
N GLY A 66 -7.43 3.26 -0.11
CA GLY A 66 -6.63 2.06 -0.37
C GLY A 66 -5.58 2.28 -1.45
N ALA A 67 -4.48 1.53 -1.37
CA ALA A 67 -3.51 1.44 -2.46
C ALA A 67 -2.77 0.08 -2.41
N LEU A 68 -2.44 -0.44 -3.60
CA LEU A 68 -1.68 -1.67 -3.79
C LEU A 68 -0.49 -1.37 -4.69
N ASP A 69 0.73 -1.61 -4.20
CA ASP A 69 1.98 -1.36 -4.93
C ASP A 69 2.12 0.08 -5.45
N VAL A 70 1.90 1.09 -4.58
CA VAL A 70 1.91 2.51 -4.95
C VAL A 70 2.91 3.33 -4.14
N VAL A 71 3.03 3.08 -2.83
CA VAL A 71 3.81 3.96 -1.93
C VAL A 71 5.27 3.98 -2.32
N HIS A 72 5.83 2.85 -2.76
CA HIS A 72 7.21 2.73 -3.17
C HIS A 72 7.54 3.42 -4.51
N HIS A 73 6.52 3.93 -5.23
CA HIS A 73 6.66 4.77 -6.43
C HIS A 73 6.51 6.28 -6.15
N LEU A 74 6.13 6.67 -4.95
CA LEU A 74 5.83 8.08 -4.66
C LEU A 74 7.09 8.90 -4.47
N GLN A 75 7.19 10.02 -5.17
CA GLN A 75 8.32 10.95 -5.03
C GLN A 75 8.40 11.59 -3.64
N ASP A 76 7.26 11.90 -3.04
CA ASP A 76 7.13 12.42 -1.68
C ASP A 76 6.02 11.66 -0.91
N PRO A 77 6.35 10.51 -0.31
CA PRO A 77 5.36 9.73 0.45
C PRO A 77 4.77 10.49 1.63
N LEU A 78 5.54 11.38 2.26
CA LEU A 78 5.00 12.16 3.38
C LEU A 78 3.88 13.09 2.93
N ALA A 79 4.03 13.76 1.78
CA ALA A 79 2.97 14.58 1.20
C ALA A 79 1.72 13.75 0.89
N PHE A 80 1.89 12.52 0.39
CA PHE A 80 0.77 11.59 0.19
C PHE A 80 0.04 11.25 1.50
N PHE A 81 0.77 10.91 2.56
CA PHE A 81 0.13 10.59 3.85
C PHE A 81 -0.54 11.80 4.49
N GLN A 82 0.00 13.01 4.29
CA GLN A 82 -0.67 14.24 4.70
C GLN A 82 -2.00 14.45 3.95
N GLU A 83 -2.04 14.16 2.65
CA GLU A 83 -3.28 14.16 1.88
C GLU A 83 -4.27 13.09 2.36
N VAL A 84 -3.80 11.87 2.60
CA VAL A 84 -4.61 10.80 3.19
C VAL A 84 -5.21 11.25 4.54
N GLN A 85 -4.38 11.83 5.41
CA GLN A 85 -4.84 12.39 6.69
C GLN A 85 -5.89 13.48 6.48
N ARG A 86 -5.72 14.34 5.48
CA ARG A 86 -6.64 15.44 5.18
C ARG A 86 -7.99 14.95 4.66
N VAL A 87 -7.98 14.04 3.69
CA VAL A 87 -9.22 13.60 3.02
C VAL A 87 -10.04 12.62 3.83
N LEU A 88 -9.41 11.83 4.71
CA LEU A 88 -10.12 10.91 5.59
C LEU A 88 -10.92 11.66 6.65
N ARG A 89 -12.18 11.24 6.83
CA ARG A 89 -13.02 11.67 7.95
C ARG A 89 -12.57 11.01 9.25
N PRO A 90 -12.92 11.56 10.42
CA PRO A 90 -12.70 10.89 11.69
C PRO A 90 -13.25 9.45 11.68
N GLY A 91 -12.44 8.48 12.11
CA GLY A 91 -12.75 7.05 12.04
C GLY A 91 -12.57 6.42 10.64
N GLY A 92 -12.23 7.21 9.63
CA GLY A 92 -11.87 6.69 8.30
C GLY A 92 -10.58 5.87 8.35
N VAL A 93 -10.44 4.93 7.43
CA VAL A 93 -9.33 3.96 7.38
C VAL A 93 -8.51 4.14 6.10
N ALA A 94 -7.19 4.07 6.22
CA ALA A 94 -6.32 3.88 5.08
C ALA A 94 -5.67 2.49 5.17
N CYS A 95 -5.57 1.80 4.02
CA CYS A 95 -4.96 0.47 3.93
C CYS A 95 -4.04 0.41 2.70
N PHE A 96 -2.78 0.06 2.95
CA PHE A 96 -1.75 -0.04 1.92
C PHE A 96 -1.17 -1.44 1.91
N ILE A 97 -0.99 -2.02 0.73
CA ILE A 97 -0.32 -3.30 0.54
C ILE A 97 0.91 -3.05 -0.30
N GLU A 98 2.08 -3.36 0.27
CA GLU A 98 3.38 -2.94 -0.26
C GLU A 98 4.45 -4.03 -0.11
N PRO A 99 5.53 -3.96 -0.87
CA PRO A 99 6.67 -4.86 -0.71
C PRO A 99 7.25 -4.82 0.71
N TYR A 100 7.64 -5.99 1.20
CA TYR A 100 8.26 -6.17 2.51
C TYR A 100 9.67 -6.73 2.37
N ILE A 101 10.62 -6.13 3.07
CA ILE A 101 12.02 -6.55 3.07
C ILE A 101 12.24 -7.60 4.16
N SER A 102 12.61 -8.80 3.75
CA SER A 102 12.89 -9.95 4.61
C SER A 102 14.16 -10.68 4.16
N LEU A 103 14.55 -11.72 4.89
CA LEU A 103 15.67 -12.56 4.48
C LEU A 103 15.39 -13.29 3.15
N LEU A 104 14.14 -13.65 2.89
CA LEU A 104 13.74 -14.31 1.65
C LEU A 104 13.58 -13.30 0.50
N SER A 105 12.89 -12.19 0.71
CA SER A 105 12.58 -11.24 -0.35
C SER A 105 13.79 -10.42 -0.82
N THR A 106 14.73 -10.11 0.08
CA THR A 106 15.91 -9.28 -0.22
C THR A 106 16.72 -9.79 -1.42
N PRO A 107 17.20 -11.05 -1.46
CA PRO A 107 17.98 -11.53 -2.61
C PRO A 107 17.17 -11.56 -3.90
N ILE A 108 15.86 -11.77 -3.79
CA ILE A 108 14.95 -11.81 -4.94
C ILE A 108 14.75 -10.41 -5.50
N TYR A 109 14.48 -9.42 -4.66
CA TYR A 109 14.31 -8.03 -5.07
C TYR A 109 15.60 -7.45 -5.66
N HIS A 110 16.77 -7.79 -5.11
CA HIS A 110 18.04 -7.33 -5.68
C HIS A 110 18.45 -8.04 -6.97
N GLY A 111 18.11 -9.33 -7.11
CA GLY A 111 18.61 -10.14 -8.22
C GLY A 111 17.65 -10.33 -9.39
N LEU A 112 16.36 -10.37 -9.12
CA LEU A 112 15.33 -10.78 -10.09
C LEU A 112 14.28 -9.70 -10.37
N HIS A 113 14.15 -8.67 -9.52
CA HIS A 113 13.22 -7.56 -9.78
C HIS A 113 13.89 -6.47 -10.64
N HIS A 114 13.09 -5.73 -11.41
CA HIS A 114 13.59 -4.67 -12.29
C HIS A 114 13.76 -3.32 -11.59
N GLU A 115 13.11 -3.14 -10.44
CA GLU A 115 13.15 -1.90 -9.66
C GLU A 115 14.25 -1.95 -8.61
N PRO A 116 14.87 -0.80 -8.30
CA PRO A 116 15.82 -0.68 -7.20
C PRO A 116 15.22 -1.13 -5.87
N CYS A 117 16.08 -1.60 -4.97
CA CYS A 117 15.69 -1.98 -3.62
C CYS A 117 16.82 -1.57 -2.65
N ASP A 118 16.69 -0.40 -2.02
CA ASP A 118 17.69 0.08 -1.05
C ASP A 118 17.08 0.28 0.35
N PRO A 119 17.13 -0.74 1.23
CA PRO A 119 16.65 -0.61 2.60
C PRO A 119 17.50 0.32 3.49
N ARG A 120 18.67 0.75 3.00
CA ARG A 120 19.58 1.66 3.72
C ARG A 120 19.46 3.12 3.27
N ARG A 121 18.56 3.41 2.33
CA ARG A 121 18.37 4.78 1.82
C ARG A 121 18.26 5.80 2.96
N PRO A 122 18.90 6.99 2.84
CA PRO A 122 18.96 7.97 3.92
C PRO A 122 17.67 8.77 4.09
N ASP A 123 16.87 8.90 3.06
CA ASP A 123 15.66 9.71 3.01
C ASP A 123 14.47 8.97 2.38
N TRP A 124 13.30 9.62 2.42
CA TRP A 124 12.05 9.05 1.89
C TRP A 124 11.70 9.55 0.48
N ARG A 125 12.44 10.54 -0.04
CA ARG A 125 12.15 11.11 -1.34
C ARG A 125 12.80 10.30 -2.45
N LEU A 126 12.04 10.06 -3.51
CA LEU A 126 12.58 9.53 -4.74
C LEU A 126 13.06 10.68 -5.65
N PRO A 127 14.04 10.43 -6.52
CA PRO A 127 14.45 11.40 -7.53
C PRO A 127 13.25 11.87 -8.36
N PRO A 128 13.25 13.12 -8.83
CA PRO A 128 12.22 13.59 -9.74
C PRO A 128 12.22 12.76 -11.03
N GLY A 129 11.02 12.37 -11.46
CA GLY A 129 10.81 11.55 -12.65
C GLY A 129 9.34 11.53 -13.04
N GLY A 130 9.01 10.88 -14.15
CA GLY A 130 7.62 10.64 -14.57
C GLY A 130 6.93 9.57 -13.73
N PRO A 131 5.64 9.34 -13.94
CA PRO A 131 4.92 8.23 -13.32
C PRO A 131 5.65 6.91 -13.58
N LEU A 132 5.92 6.13 -12.54
CA LEU A 132 6.67 4.86 -12.57
C LEU A 132 8.15 4.96 -12.98
N SER A 133 8.72 6.16 -13.18
CA SER A 133 10.12 6.32 -13.55
C SER A 133 11.08 6.34 -12.37
N GLY A 134 10.57 6.49 -11.15
CA GLY A 134 11.31 6.32 -9.91
C GLY A 134 10.56 5.37 -9.02
N ALA A 135 11.19 4.29 -8.61
CA ALA A 135 10.66 3.36 -7.63
C ALA A 135 11.80 2.89 -6.72
N ASP A 136 11.46 2.51 -5.52
CA ASP A 136 12.35 1.77 -4.64
C ASP A 136 11.52 0.81 -3.79
N LEU A 137 11.60 -0.48 -4.11
CA LEU A 137 10.84 -1.53 -3.41
C LEU A 137 11.00 -1.49 -1.89
N ALA A 138 12.14 -1.00 -1.40
CA ALA A 138 12.38 -0.88 0.03
C ALA A 138 11.72 0.35 0.66
N LEU A 139 11.27 1.35 -0.12
CA LEU A 139 10.77 2.62 0.42
C LEU A 139 9.60 2.43 1.38
N ALA A 140 8.63 1.59 1.04
CA ALA A 140 7.50 1.32 1.93
C ALA A 140 7.94 0.63 3.22
N TRP A 141 8.88 -0.33 3.16
CA TRP A 141 9.46 -0.96 4.35
C TRP A 141 10.26 0.03 5.21
N VAL A 142 11.01 0.92 4.57
CA VAL A 142 11.73 2.02 5.26
C VAL A 142 10.74 2.88 6.05
N LEU A 143 9.64 3.28 5.45
CA LEU A 143 8.61 4.12 6.08
C LEU A 143 7.89 3.42 7.23
N PHE A 144 7.40 2.21 7.00
CA PHE A 144 6.47 1.54 7.91
C PHE A 144 7.15 0.63 8.94
N VAL A 145 8.41 0.26 8.72
CA VAL A 145 9.15 -0.66 9.60
C VAL A 145 10.36 0.03 10.21
N ARG A 146 11.33 0.47 9.39
CA ARG A 146 12.58 1.08 9.89
C ARG A 146 12.34 2.41 10.58
N ASP A 147 11.64 3.34 9.90
CA ASP A 147 11.46 4.72 10.34
C ASP A 147 10.05 4.98 10.89
N ARG A 148 9.35 3.93 11.29
CA ARG A 148 7.96 3.95 11.76
C ARG A 148 7.69 5.03 12.81
N ALA A 149 8.56 5.17 13.81
CA ALA A 149 8.39 6.16 14.87
C ALA A 149 8.44 7.60 14.33
N THR A 150 9.36 7.85 13.40
CA THR A 150 9.50 9.16 12.76
C THR A 150 8.28 9.48 11.87
N LEU A 151 7.78 8.49 11.12
CA LEU A 151 6.60 8.66 10.27
C LEU A 151 5.35 8.95 11.11
N THR A 152 5.11 8.17 12.17
CA THR A 152 3.95 8.39 13.05
C THR A 152 3.99 9.75 13.75
N ALA A 153 5.15 10.21 14.18
CA ALA A 153 5.31 11.55 14.77
C ALA A 153 4.98 12.69 13.79
N ARG A 154 5.15 12.47 12.49
CA ARG A 154 4.81 13.45 11.43
C ARG A 154 3.35 13.42 11.00
N LEU A 155 2.58 12.44 11.46
CA LEU A 155 1.17 12.22 11.10
C LEU A 155 0.28 12.13 12.35
N PRO A 156 0.22 13.19 13.18
CA PRO A 156 -0.46 13.13 14.49
C PRO A 156 -1.98 12.90 14.38
N GLY A 157 -2.56 13.10 13.22
CA GLY A 157 -3.98 12.81 12.98
C GLY A 157 -4.26 11.39 12.48
N LEU A 158 -3.23 10.54 12.31
CA LEU A 158 -3.36 9.14 11.93
C LEU A 158 -2.79 8.24 13.02
N GLU A 159 -3.53 7.20 13.37
CA GLU A 159 -3.10 6.11 14.25
C GLU A 159 -2.69 4.91 13.39
N LEU A 160 -1.46 4.44 13.53
CA LEU A 160 -1.02 3.21 12.89
C LEU A 160 -1.57 1.99 13.65
N LEU A 161 -2.53 1.29 13.07
CA LEU A 161 -3.17 0.13 13.67
C LEU A 161 -2.33 -1.14 13.51
N THR A 162 -1.87 -1.41 12.29
CA THR A 162 -1.13 -2.64 12.01
C THR A 162 -0.06 -2.43 10.94
N VAL A 163 1.02 -3.18 11.06
CA VAL A 163 1.96 -3.52 9.98
C VAL A 163 2.09 -5.02 10.00
N ARG A 164 1.49 -5.71 9.03
CA ARG A 164 1.39 -7.16 8.99
C ARG A 164 2.11 -7.73 7.77
N PRO A 165 3.32 -8.31 7.95
CA PRO A 165 4.01 -9.03 6.90
C PRO A 165 3.23 -10.31 6.51
N HIS A 166 3.17 -10.61 5.21
CA HIS A 166 2.50 -11.79 4.68
C HIS A 166 3.01 -12.12 3.28
N THR A 167 2.43 -13.16 2.67
CA THR A 167 2.79 -13.66 1.34
C THR A 167 4.28 -13.94 1.22
N TYR A 168 4.63 -15.13 0.84
CA TYR A 168 6.02 -15.56 0.84
C TYR A 168 6.52 -15.77 -0.59
N LEU A 169 6.25 -16.94 -1.18
CA LEU A 169 6.70 -17.30 -2.52
C LEU A 169 5.70 -16.96 -3.62
N LEU A 170 4.39 -16.95 -3.30
CA LEU A 170 3.35 -16.80 -4.32
C LEU A 170 3.43 -15.48 -5.09
N TYR A 171 3.74 -14.37 -4.41
CA TYR A 171 3.96 -13.07 -5.08
C TYR A 171 5.10 -13.15 -6.09
N LEU A 172 6.18 -13.80 -5.71
CA LEU A 172 7.38 -13.94 -6.53
C LEU A 172 7.13 -14.82 -7.76
N LEU A 173 6.27 -15.82 -7.62
CA LEU A 173 5.91 -16.74 -8.71
C LEU A 173 4.77 -16.22 -9.59
N SER A 174 3.98 -15.25 -9.13
CA SER A 174 2.79 -14.73 -9.83
C SER A 174 3.05 -13.57 -10.79
N GLY A 175 4.31 -13.16 -11.00
CA GLY A 175 4.66 -12.12 -11.96
C GLY A 175 5.29 -10.87 -11.36
N GLY A 176 5.56 -10.83 -10.04
CA GLY A 176 6.39 -9.80 -9.41
C GLY A 176 7.87 -9.87 -9.82
N LEU A 177 8.24 -10.85 -10.65
CA LEU A 177 9.58 -11.03 -11.18
C LEU A 177 9.64 -10.65 -12.66
N ARG A 178 10.82 -10.25 -13.10
CA ARG A 178 11.16 -9.91 -14.49
C ARG A 178 10.88 -11.04 -15.50
N THR A 179 10.77 -12.25 -15.03
CA THR A 179 10.39 -13.42 -15.82
C THR A 179 9.02 -13.88 -15.35
N SER A 180 8.05 -13.91 -16.24
CA SER A 180 6.72 -14.50 -16.01
C SER A 180 6.83 -16.03 -15.92
N LEU A 181 7.53 -16.50 -14.92
CA LEU A 181 7.40 -17.88 -14.46
C LEU A 181 6.09 -17.95 -13.67
N GLY A 182 4.97 -17.89 -14.39
CA GLY A 182 3.69 -18.18 -13.76
C GLY A 182 3.80 -19.52 -13.03
N PRO A 183 3.28 -19.66 -11.81
CA PRO A 183 3.27 -20.97 -11.16
C PRO A 183 2.57 -21.94 -12.09
N PRO A 184 3.12 -23.16 -12.26
CA PRO A 184 2.41 -24.21 -12.99
C PRO A 184 1.02 -24.35 -12.40
N GLY A 185 -0.03 -24.17 -13.19
CA GLY A 185 -1.42 -24.07 -12.74
C GLY A 185 -1.81 -25.04 -11.62
N PRO A 186 -1.44 -26.34 -11.67
CA PRO A 186 -1.77 -27.30 -10.61
C PRO A 186 -0.98 -27.12 -9.31
N LEU A 187 0.19 -26.45 -9.32
CA LEU A 187 0.98 -26.22 -8.11
C LEU A 187 0.55 -24.96 -7.33
N PHE A 188 -0.19 -24.06 -7.94
CA PHE A 188 -0.62 -22.83 -7.29
C PHE A 188 -1.46 -23.06 -6.02
N PRO A 189 -2.52 -23.90 -6.03
CA PRO A 189 -3.29 -24.19 -4.83
C PRO A 189 -2.46 -24.84 -3.72
N LEU A 190 -1.55 -25.75 -4.08
CA LEU A 190 -0.67 -26.41 -3.11
C LEU A 190 0.28 -25.40 -2.43
N LEU A 191 0.90 -24.51 -3.20
CA LEU A 191 1.76 -23.48 -2.65
C LEU A 191 0.97 -22.49 -1.77
N GLN A 192 -0.25 -22.16 -2.17
CA GLN A 192 -1.13 -21.32 -1.37
C GLN A 192 -1.48 -21.97 -0.03
N GLU A 193 -1.79 -23.25 -0.02
CA GLU A 193 -2.06 -24.00 1.20
C GLU A 193 -0.83 -24.10 2.10
N LEU A 194 0.35 -24.35 1.53
CA LEU A 194 1.60 -24.35 2.27
C LEU A 194 1.91 -22.99 2.91
N GLU A 195 1.71 -21.90 2.16
CA GLU A 195 1.88 -20.54 2.70
C GLU A 195 0.93 -20.24 3.85
N GLN A 196 -0.33 -20.68 3.75
CA GLN A 196 -1.32 -20.47 4.82
C GLN A 196 -1.00 -21.25 6.10
N ARG A 197 -0.27 -22.37 5.99
CA ARG A 197 0.16 -23.18 7.12
C ARG A 197 1.45 -22.69 7.80
N LEU A 198 2.19 -21.77 7.17
CA LEU A 198 3.41 -21.23 7.75
C LEU A 198 3.11 -20.49 9.07
N PRO A 199 3.88 -20.75 10.14
CA PRO A 199 3.71 -20.04 11.40
C PRO A 199 3.86 -18.53 11.21
N ARG A 200 2.93 -17.75 11.73
CA ARG A 200 2.98 -16.27 11.64
C ARG A 200 4.28 -15.68 12.20
N ALA A 201 4.92 -16.36 13.16
CA ALA A 201 6.21 -15.98 13.71
C ALA A 201 7.34 -15.93 12.66
N TRP A 202 7.19 -16.61 11.51
CA TRP A 202 8.18 -16.62 10.43
C TRP A 202 7.97 -15.48 9.44
N ALA A 203 6.79 -14.84 9.46
CA ALA A 203 6.47 -13.76 8.53
C ALA A 203 7.53 -12.65 8.46
N PRO A 204 8.11 -12.13 9.57
CA PRO A 204 9.15 -11.12 9.49
C PRO A 204 10.43 -11.55 8.75
N ARG A 205 10.68 -12.88 8.64
CA ARG A 205 11.87 -13.44 7.97
C ARG A 205 11.62 -13.85 6.52
N LEU A 206 10.38 -14.18 6.19
CA LEU A 206 10.03 -14.82 4.92
C LEU A 206 9.06 -14.01 4.05
N ALA A 207 8.35 -13.04 4.61
CA ALA A 207 7.34 -12.30 3.87
C ALA A 207 7.95 -11.48 2.73
N SER A 208 7.23 -11.39 1.64
CA SER A 208 7.53 -10.52 0.49
C SER A 208 6.60 -9.30 0.42
N MET A 209 5.46 -9.33 1.10
CA MET A 209 4.49 -8.24 1.13
C MET A 209 4.10 -7.89 2.56
N MET A 210 3.56 -6.70 2.76
CA MET A 210 2.93 -6.28 4.02
C MET A 210 1.64 -5.54 3.77
N THR A 211 0.68 -5.70 4.69
CA THR A 211 -0.50 -4.84 4.80
C THR A 211 -0.30 -3.86 5.94
N VAL A 212 -0.50 -2.58 5.66
CA VAL A 212 -0.38 -1.47 6.61
C VAL A 212 -1.71 -0.78 6.74
N THR A 213 -2.24 -0.68 7.95
CA THR A 213 -3.55 -0.08 8.20
C THR A 213 -3.43 1.09 9.17
N TRP A 214 -4.05 2.20 8.79
CA TRP A 214 -4.13 3.42 9.58
C TRP A 214 -5.58 3.81 9.84
N ARG A 215 -5.83 4.51 10.93
CA ARG A 215 -7.12 5.11 11.25
C ARG A 215 -6.98 6.62 11.43
N ARG A 216 -7.91 7.38 10.90
CA ARG A 216 -8.01 8.82 11.14
C ARG A 216 -8.54 9.07 12.54
N LEU A 217 -7.76 9.73 13.37
CA LEU A 217 -8.18 10.14 14.72
C LEU A 217 -9.21 11.27 14.64
N PRO A 218 -10.10 11.38 15.66
CA PRO A 218 -10.91 12.58 15.83
C PRO A 218 -10.00 13.80 15.91
N GLY A 219 -10.38 14.89 15.23
CA GLY A 219 -9.73 16.19 15.47
C GLY A 219 -9.88 16.61 16.92
N PRO A 220 -9.03 17.54 17.44
CA PRO A 220 -9.28 18.16 18.72
C PRO A 220 -10.75 18.64 18.73
N ALA A 221 -11.48 18.31 19.79
CA ALA A 221 -12.85 18.77 19.94
C ALA A 221 -12.84 20.30 19.75
N ALA A 222 -13.59 20.78 18.73
CA ALA A 222 -13.77 22.22 18.61
C ALA A 222 -14.30 22.68 19.95
N SER A 223 -13.53 23.51 20.66
CA SER A 223 -14.04 24.19 21.85
C SER A 223 -15.30 24.93 21.39
N ARG A 224 -16.45 24.45 21.83
CA ARG A 224 -17.73 25.16 21.58
C ARG A 224 -17.55 26.55 22.16
N PRO A 225 -17.87 27.60 21.38
CA PRO A 225 -17.87 28.98 21.89
C PRO A 225 -18.84 29.18 23.03
#